data_301edd935716fb67fe0091e67bc15846
#
_entry.id   301edd935716fb67fe0091e67bc15846
#
_cell.length_a   1.000
_cell.length_b   1.000
_cell.length_c   1.000
_cell.angle_alpha   90.00
_cell.angle_beta   90.00
_cell.angle_gamma   90.00
#
_symmetry.space_group_name_H-M   'P 1'
#
loop_
_entity.id
_entity.type
_entity.pdbx_description
1 polymer ?
#
loop_
_entity_poly.entity_id
_entity_poly.type
_entity_poly.pdbx_seq_one_letter_code
_entity_poly.pdbx_strand_id
1 'polypeptide(L)'
;MTAIKDLQNGMKRVSVEAKVVEKGDPREVRSRFKDETYKIVDAVIADETGSIKLTLWNEQIDQVNVGDNIKIENGYVTSFKSEIQLNVGKFGKLTVE
;
A
#
# COMPACT_ATOMS: atom_id res chain seq x y z
N MET A 1 13.15 1.36 -10.74
CA MET A 1 11.79 1.19 -10.20
C MET A 1 11.27 -0.20 -10.52
N THR A 2 10.59 -0.83 -9.59
CA THR A 2 10.17 -2.20 -9.73
C THR A 2 8.77 -2.29 -10.36
N ALA A 3 8.58 -3.14 -11.36
CA ALA A 3 7.26 -3.38 -11.92
C ALA A 3 6.44 -4.26 -10.96
N ILE A 4 5.12 -4.04 -10.94
CA ILE A 4 4.24 -4.79 -10.03
C ILE A 4 4.34 -6.30 -10.26
N LYS A 5 4.45 -6.74 -11.51
CA LYS A 5 4.59 -8.18 -11.83
C LYS A 5 5.82 -8.82 -11.20
N ASP A 6 6.84 -8.03 -10.87
CA ASP A 6 8.10 -8.52 -10.30
C ASP A 6 8.10 -8.53 -8.78
N LEU A 7 7.05 -8.03 -8.15
CA LEU A 7 6.95 -8.02 -6.69
C LEU A 7 6.68 -9.42 -6.15
N GLN A 8 7.42 -9.78 -5.11
CA GLN A 8 7.33 -11.09 -4.47
C GLN A 8 7.29 -10.93 -2.95
N ASN A 9 6.65 -11.87 -2.29
CA ASN A 9 6.60 -11.90 -0.84
C ASN A 9 8.00 -11.84 -0.23
N GLY A 10 8.18 -10.97 0.74
CA GLY A 10 9.45 -10.81 1.44
C GLY A 10 10.37 -9.75 0.87
N MET A 11 10.02 -9.15 -0.27
CA MET A 11 10.83 -8.05 -0.82
C MET A 11 10.76 -6.82 0.07
N LYS A 12 11.88 -6.12 0.20
CA LYS A 12 12.01 -4.91 0.99
C LYS A 12 12.66 -3.82 0.16
N ARG A 13 12.50 -2.58 0.60
CA ARG A 13 13.07 -1.39 -0.06
C ARG A 13 12.63 -1.29 -1.51
N VAL A 14 11.34 -1.53 -1.73
CA VAL A 14 10.76 -1.53 -3.07
C VAL A 14 10.29 -0.14 -3.43
N SER A 15 10.54 0.26 -4.68
CA SER A 15 10.02 1.50 -5.24
C SER A 15 9.06 1.16 -6.37
N VAL A 16 7.83 1.68 -6.31
CA VAL A 16 6.77 1.38 -7.28
C VAL A 16 6.05 2.66 -7.67
N GLU A 17 5.78 2.83 -8.96
CA GLU A 17 4.85 3.84 -9.44
C GLU A 17 3.64 3.14 -10.02
N ALA A 18 2.46 3.58 -9.63
CA ALA A 18 1.22 2.95 -10.08
C ALA A 18 0.04 3.91 -9.96
N LYS A 19 -1.06 3.53 -10.60
CA LYS A 19 -2.31 4.26 -10.52
C LYS A 19 -3.24 3.58 -9.53
N VAL A 20 -3.92 4.36 -8.71
CA VAL A 20 -4.93 3.84 -7.79
C VAL A 20 -6.20 3.55 -8.58
N VAL A 21 -6.57 2.28 -8.68
CA VAL A 21 -7.75 1.86 -9.45
C VAL A 21 -8.95 1.57 -8.57
N GLU A 22 -8.70 1.26 -7.29
CA GLU A 22 -9.76 0.98 -6.33
C GLU A 22 -9.30 1.36 -4.93
N LYS A 23 -10.24 1.78 -4.10
CA LYS A 23 -9.99 2.12 -2.70
C LYS A 23 -11.14 1.56 -1.88
N GLY A 24 -10.83 0.66 -0.94
CA GLY A 24 -11.81 0.02 -0.10
C GLY A 24 -12.34 0.92 1.01
N ASP A 25 -13.22 0.36 1.83
CA ASP A 25 -13.78 1.07 2.97
C ASP A 25 -12.80 1.09 4.15
N PRO A 26 -12.70 2.21 4.86
CA PRO A 26 -11.85 2.29 6.04
C PRO A 26 -12.34 1.36 7.14
N ARG A 27 -11.41 0.71 7.81
CA ARG A 27 -11.70 -0.10 8.99
C ARG A 27 -10.79 0.32 10.12
N GLU A 28 -11.26 0.22 11.34
CA GLU A 28 -10.49 0.56 12.52
C GLU A 28 -9.89 -0.69 13.13
N VAL A 29 -8.61 -0.59 13.50
CA VAL A 29 -7.90 -1.65 14.21
C VAL A 29 -7.38 -1.07 15.52
N ARG A 30 -7.72 -1.73 16.62
CA ARG A 30 -7.28 -1.30 17.94
C ARG A 30 -6.02 -2.06 18.34
N SER A 31 -5.00 -1.33 18.76
CA SER A 31 -3.79 -1.93 19.27
C SER A 31 -4.01 -2.49 20.68
N ARG A 32 -3.52 -3.72 20.93
CA ARG A 32 -3.61 -4.35 22.26
C ARG A 32 -2.63 -3.78 23.27
N PHE A 33 -1.53 -3.22 22.80
CA PHE A 33 -0.42 -2.79 23.65
C PHE A 33 -0.41 -1.30 23.92
N LYS A 34 -1.02 -0.55 23.03
CA LYS A 34 -1.16 0.89 23.16
C LYS A 34 -2.63 1.19 22.96
N ASP A 35 -3.18 2.02 23.78
CA ASP A 35 -4.59 2.38 23.71
C ASP A 35 -4.85 3.30 22.50
N GLU A 36 -4.38 2.86 21.34
CA GLU A 36 -4.46 3.60 20.08
C GLU A 36 -5.30 2.85 19.05
N THR A 37 -6.07 3.61 18.29
CA THR A 37 -6.87 3.09 17.18
C THR A 37 -6.25 3.54 15.88
N TYR A 38 -6.08 2.60 14.95
CA TYR A 38 -5.55 2.87 13.61
C TYR A 38 -6.66 2.67 12.59
N LYS A 39 -6.67 3.50 11.57
CA LYS A 39 -7.51 3.28 10.39
C LYS A 39 -6.68 2.66 9.30
N ILE A 40 -7.25 1.65 8.65
CA ILE A 40 -6.59 0.91 7.57
C ILE A 40 -7.56 0.84 6.39
N VAL A 41 -7.03 1.04 5.19
CA VAL A 41 -7.77 0.85 3.94
C VAL A 41 -6.93 -0.03 3.02
N ASP A 42 -7.58 -1.01 2.39
CA ASP A 42 -6.97 -1.78 1.32
C ASP A 42 -7.33 -1.10 -0.01
N ALA A 43 -6.32 -0.65 -0.72
CA ALA A 43 -6.47 -0.08 -2.06
C ALA A 43 -5.91 -1.06 -3.07
N VAL A 44 -6.30 -0.92 -4.33
CA VAL A 44 -5.70 -1.65 -5.44
C VAL A 44 -5.00 -0.65 -6.33
N ILE A 45 -3.73 -0.89 -6.59
CA ILE A 45 -2.93 -0.09 -7.50
C ILE A 45 -2.50 -0.95 -8.68
N ALA A 46 -2.35 -0.34 -9.83
CA ALA A 46 -1.99 -1.04 -11.05
C ALA A 46 -0.99 -0.24 -11.88
N ASP A 47 -0.10 -0.96 -12.55
CA ASP A 47 0.75 -0.42 -13.60
C ASP A 47 0.50 -1.21 -14.89
N GLU A 48 1.34 -1.02 -15.89
CA GLU A 48 1.20 -1.72 -17.17
C GLU A 48 1.39 -3.24 -17.05
N THR A 49 1.99 -3.71 -15.97
CA THR A 49 2.36 -5.11 -15.79
C THR A 49 1.40 -5.91 -14.93
N GLY A 50 0.58 -5.26 -14.13
CA GLY A 50 -0.35 -5.96 -13.25
C GLY A 50 -0.91 -5.05 -12.15
N SER A 51 -1.50 -5.67 -11.15
CA SER A 51 -2.07 -4.98 -10.00
C SER A 51 -1.68 -5.65 -8.70
N ILE A 52 -1.72 -4.88 -7.61
CA ILE A 52 -1.42 -5.38 -6.27
C ILE A 52 -2.23 -4.59 -5.25
N LYS A 53 -2.54 -5.22 -4.11
CA LYS A 53 -3.16 -4.52 -3.01
C LYS A 53 -2.12 -3.65 -2.29
N LEU A 54 -2.53 -2.44 -1.94
CA LEU A 54 -1.74 -1.51 -1.16
C LEU A 54 -2.48 -1.23 0.13
N THR A 55 -1.81 -1.44 1.26
CA THR A 55 -2.38 -1.14 2.57
C THR A 55 -2.02 0.30 2.94
N LEU A 56 -3.04 1.11 3.19
CA LEU A 56 -2.89 2.50 3.61
C LEU A 56 -3.23 2.63 5.09
N TRP A 57 -2.46 3.41 5.81
CA TRP A 57 -2.58 3.61 7.26
C TRP A 57 -2.85 5.07 7.59
N ASN A 58 -3.85 5.31 8.44
CA ASN A 58 -4.12 6.64 9.04
C ASN A 58 -4.14 7.76 8.00
N GLU A 59 -3.18 8.68 8.07
CA GLU A 59 -3.12 9.86 7.22
C GLU A 59 -2.97 9.55 5.73
N GLN A 60 -2.37 8.42 5.39
CA GLN A 60 -2.21 8.01 3.99
C GLN A 60 -3.55 7.79 3.30
N ILE A 61 -4.57 7.39 4.06
CA ILE A 61 -5.89 7.12 3.52
C ILE A 61 -6.48 8.36 2.84
N ASP A 62 -6.33 9.52 3.46
CA ASP A 62 -6.88 10.76 2.95
C ASP A 62 -6.03 11.38 1.85
N GLN A 63 -4.77 10.98 1.74
CA GLN A 63 -3.84 11.49 0.73
C GLN A 63 -4.06 10.89 -0.65
N VAL A 64 -4.67 9.71 -0.71
CA VAL A 64 -4.78 8.91 -1.93
C VAL A 64 -6.24 8.79 -2.37
N ASN A 65 -6.50 9.07 -3.63
CA ASN A 65 -7.83 8.93 -4.22
C ASN A 65 -7.78 8.05 -5.47
N VAL A 66 -8.90 7.42 -5.79
CA VAL A 66 -9.02 6.61 -7.01
C VAL A 66 -8.73 7.50 -8.23
N GLY A 67 -7.88 7.01 -9.11
CA GLY A 67 -7.44 7.75 -10.29
C GLY A 67 -6.11 8.46 -10.11
N ASP A 68 -5.61 8.58 -8.89
CA ASP A 68 -4.32 9.22 -8.65
C ASP A 68 -3.17 8.32 -9.09
N ASN A 69 -2.12 8.96 -9.60
CA ASN A 69 -0.83 8.30 -9.79
C ASN A 69 -0.01 8.49 -8.53
N ILE A 70 0.51 7.41 -8.00
CA ILE A 70 1.29 7.44 -6.77
C ILE A 70 2.66 6.83 -6.97
N LYS A 71 3.60 7.25 -6.14
CA LYS A 71 4.94 6.70 -6.06
C LYS A 71 5.20 6.25 -4.64
N ILE A 72 5.63 5.01 -4.49
CA ILE A 72 5.99 4.43 -3.21
C ILE A 72 7.48 4.18 -3.20
N GLU A 73 8.16 4.68 -2.18
CA GLU A 73 9.58 4.47 -1.98
C GLU A 73 9.81 3.72 -0.67
N ASN A 74 10.75 2.80 -0.69
CA ASN A 74 11.13 2.03 0.49
C ASN A 74 9.96 1.25 1.11
N GLY A 75 9.11 0.70 0.25
CA GLY A 75 8.03 -0.17 0.65
C GLY A 75 8.48 -1.61 0.88
N TYR A 76 7.58 -2.45 1.35
CA TYR A 76 7.87 -3.87 1.50
C TYR A 76 6.64 -4.70 1.11
N VAL A 77 6.90 -5.94 0.70
CA VAL A 77 5.86 -6.86 0.25
C VAL A 77 5.67 -7.95 1.29
N THR A 78 4.42 -8.16 1.67
CA THR A 78 4.02 -9.25 2.56
C THR A 78 2.99 -10.12 1.87
N SER A 79 2.72 -11.30 2.39
CA SER A 79 1.63 -12.13 1.90
C SER A 79 0.59 -12.39 2.99
N PHE A 80 -0.66 -12.46 2.56
CA PHE A 80 -1.78 -12.76 3.45
C PHE A 80 -2.80 -13.59 2.65
N LYS A 81 -3.12 -14.78 3.14
CA LYS A 81 -4.06 -15.70 2.47
C LYS A 81 -3.72 -15.94 1.00
N SER A 82 -2.45 -16.22 0.73
CA SER A 82 -1.93 -16.49 -0.62
C SER A 82 -1.93 -15.29 -1.57
N GLU A 83 -2.20 -14.09 -1.07
CA GLU A 83 -2.12 -12.86 -1.86
C GLU A 83 -0.98 -11.99 -1.35
N ILE A 84 -0.22 -11.41 -2.27
CA ILE A 84 0.81 -10.45 -1.89
C ILE A 84 0.20 -9.07 -1.73
N GLN A 85 0.75 -8.31 -0.80
CA GLN A 85 0.33 -6.94 -0.51
C GLN A 85 1.55 -6.05 -0.41
N LEU A 86 1.43 -4.83 -0.95
CA LEU A 86 2.46 -3.83 -0.81
C LEU A 86 2.12 -2.93 0.38
N ASN A 87 3.11 -2.62 1.18
CA ASN A 87 2.96 -1.78 2.35
C ASN A 87 3.95 -0.63 2.30
N VAL A 88 3.51 0.55 2.75
CA VAL A 88 4.39 1.67 2.99
C VAL A 88 4.76 1.61 4.46
N GLY A 89 5.99 1.21 4.74
CA GLY A 89 6.44 1.03 6.11
C GLY A 89 6.73 2.35 6.82
N LYS A 90 7.17 2.22 8.06
CA LYS A 90 7.52 3.38 8.91
C LYS A 90 8.55 4.31 8.22
N PHE A 91 9.45 3.73 7.47
CA PHE A 91 10.49 4.47 6.76
C PHE A 91 10.16 4.65 5.28
N GLY A 92 9.00 4.19 4.86
CA GLY A 92 8.57 4.34 3.49
C GLY A 92 7.99 5.72 3.22
N LYS A 93 7.92 6.07 1.94
CA LYS A 93 7.36 7.33 1.50
C LYS A 93 6.32 7.10 0.41
N LEU A 94 5.18 7.73 0.58
CA LEU A 94 4.10 7.74 -0.39
C LEU A 94 3.97 9.15 -0.95
N THR A 95 4.06 9.28 -2.25
CA THR A 95 3.90 10.57 -2.93
C THR A 95 2.77 10.46 -3.94
N VAL A 96 1.86 11.42 -3.95
CA VAL A 96 0.82 11.55 -4.97
C VAL A 96 1.35 12.50 -6.04
N GLU A 97 1.38 12.00 -7.26
CA GLU A 97 1.90 12.77 -8.39
C GLU A 97 0.82 13.56 -9.12
#